data_7adf58e7c5dafa5d0c0d9469177a9ebc
#
_entry.id   7adf58e7c5dafa5d0c0d9469177a9ebc
#
_cell.length_a   1.000
_cell.length_b   1.000
_cell.length_c   1.000
_cell.angle_alpha   90.00
_cell.angle_beta   90.00
_cell.angle_gamma   90.00
#
_symmetry.space_group_name_H-M   'P 1'
#
loop_
_entity.id
_entity.type
_entity.pdbx_description
1 polymer ?
#
loop_
_entity_poly.entity_id
_entity_poly.type
_entity_poly.pdbx_seq_one_letter_code
_entity_poly.pdbx_strand_id
1 'polypeptide(L)'
;MLYKDEAVVLRSMRLGEADRIVTFAGRAHGKIRAVAKGVRKTKSRFGGRLEPFTQVHLVLWHGRSDLDIVTQVEAIEVFREVREDLDRFALGQVMLEAVDRVVQEGEASPRVFSLLTDGLRGLSVSGSPLVLTWFLLRLAGVAGFAPSLDACTECGARATWFSPGQGGAVCGACRVPGAVEVAPGVLALLNDLVVEGAWMRTDPQVAATAGRLARSYAEYHLERRLRAATAGEALSRGA
;
A
#
# COMPACT_ATOMS: atom_id res chain seq x y z
N MET A 1 -13.94 -23.66 -12.69
CA MET A 1 -13.87 -22.78 -13.88
C MET A 1 -12.46 -22.20 -13.97
N LEU A 2 -11.86 -22.10 -15.17
CA LEU A 2 -10.57 -21.43 -15.37
C LEU A 2 -10.81 -19.94 -15.64
N TYR A 3 -10.00 -19.09 -15.06
CA TYR A 3 -9.97 -17.64 -15.34
C TYR A 3 -8.55 -17.10 -15.30
N LYS A 4 -8.37 -15.88 -15.83
CA LYS A 4 -7.07 -15.19 -15.90
C LYS A 4 -7.17 -13.84 -15.21
N ASP A 5 -6.07 -13.40 -14.58
CA ASP A 5 -5.93 -12.06 -14.06
C ASP A 5 -4.47 -11.58 -14.14
N GLU A 6 -4.30 -10.29 -14.07
CA GLU A 6 -3.05 -9.62 -13.78
C GLU A 6 -3.06 -9.21 -12.31
N ALA A 7 -2.03 -9.58 -11.56
CA ALA A 7 -2.05 -9.41 -10.11
C ALA A 7 -0.69 -9.09 -9.52
N VAL A 8 -0.67 -8.46 -8.34
CA VAL A 8 0.53 -8.31 -7.50
C VAL A 8 0.46 -9.30 -6.35
N VAL A 9 1.55 -10.01 -6.09
CA VAL A 9 1.68 -10.91 -4.93
C VAL A 9 1.79 -10.08 -3.66
N LEU A 10 0.80 -10.18 -2.77
CA LEU A 10 0.78 -9.45 -1.50
C LEU A 10 1.48 -10.22 -0.38
N ARG A 11 1.15 -11.49 -0.21
CA ARG A 11 1.74 -12.34 0.83
C ARG A 11 1.66 -13.82 0.46
N SER A 12 2.52 -14.61 1.09
CA SER A 12 2.60 -16.05 0.88
C SER A 12 2.75 -16.77 2.22
N MET A 13 1.93 -17.77 2.48
CA MET A 13 1.91 -18.57 3.71
C MET A 13 2.15 -20.04 3.39
N ARG A 14 2.87 -20.75 4.25
CA ARG A 14 3.09 -22.21 4.09
C ARG A 14 1.79 -22.97 4.28
N LEU A 15 1.55 -23.95 3.42
CA LEU A 15 0.46 -24.92 3.52
C LEU A 15 1.04 -26.33 3.41
N GLY A 16 1.07 -27.05 4.53
CA GLY A 16 1.74 -28.34 4.59
C GLY A 16 3.23 -28.29 4.20
N GLU A 17 3.75 -29.37 3.65
CA GLU A 17 5.18 -29.51 3.35
C GLU A 17 5.61 -28.87 2.02
N ALA A 18 4.76 -28.94 0.99
CA ALA A 18 5.14 -28.59 -0.38
C ALA A 18 4.42 -27.36 -0.96
N ASP A 19 3.30 -26.95 -0.37
CA ASP A 19 2.40 -25.97 -0.93
C ASP A 19 2.49 -24.63 -0.20
N ARG A 20 1.90 -23.59 -0.80
CA ARG A 20 1.67 -22.28 -0.18
C ARG A 20 0.28 -21.77 -0.52
N ILE A 21 -0.34 -21.04 0.41
CA ILE A 21 -1.45 -20.15 0.12
C ILE A 21 -0.84 -18.79 -0.21
N VAL A 22 -1.18 -18.27 -1.38
CA VAL A 22 -0.72 -16.97 -1.87
C VAL A 22 -1.92 -16.04 -1.98
N THR A 23 -1.77 -14.82 -1.46
CA THR A 23 -2.76 -13.76 -1.58
C THR A 23 -2.28 -12.74 -2.60
N PHE A 24 -3.16 -12.37 -3.51
CA PHE A 24 -2.89 -11.43 -4.59
C PHE A 24 -3.87 -10.25 -4.55
N ALA A 25 -3.42 -9.10 -5.03
CA ALA A 25 -4.29 -8.03 -5.49
C ALA A 25 -4.43 -8.16 -7.02
N GLY A 26 -5.55 -8.68 -7.46
CA GLY A 26 -5.91 -8.83 -8.87
C GLY A 26 -6.51 -7.53 -9.42
N ARG A 27 -6.26 -7.29 -10.70
CA ARG A 27 -6.81 -6.14 -11.42
C ARG A 27 -8.31 -6.27 -11.68
N ALA A 28 -8.73 -7.48 -12.09
CA ALA A 28 -10.11 -7.76 -12.48
C ALA A 28 -10.95 -8.42 -11.37
N HIS A 29 -10.32 -9.16 -10.44
CA HIS A 29 -11.03 -9.94 -9.43
C HIS A 29 -10.74 -9.49 -7.98
N GLY A 30 -10.04 -8.36 -7.79
CA GLY A 30 -9.73 -7.84 -6.46
C GLY A 30 -8.82 -8.76 -5.66
N LYS A 31 -9.18 -9.09 -4.42
CA LYS A 31 -8.41 -10.03 -3.61
C LYS A 31 -8.60 -11.45 -4.13
N ILE A 32 -7.49 -12.12 -4.42
CA ILE A 32 -7.47 -13.53 -4.83
C ILE A 32 -6.65 -14.31 -3.80
N ARG A 33 -7.21 -15.42 -3.30
CA ARG A 33 -6.51 -16.35 -2.42
C ARG A 33 -6.41 -17.70 -3.11
N ALA A 34 -5.20 -18.16 -3.39
CA ALA A 34 -5.01 -19.39 -4.14
C ALA A 34 -3.91 -20.28 -3.57
N VAL A 35 -4.08 -21.58 -3.74
CA VAL A 35 -3.08 -22.60 -3.41
C VAL A 35 -2.13 -22.77 -4.59
N ALA A 36 -0.84 -22.59 -4.34
CA ALA A 36 0.25 -22.92 -5.25
C ALA A 36 0.83 -24.28 -4.89
N LYS A 37 0.34 -25.34 -5.57
CA LYS A 37 0.72 -26.73 -5.27
C LYS A 37 2.18 -27.01 -5.69
N GLY A 38 2.95 -27.63 -4.79
CA GLY A 38 4.34 -28.01 -5.04
C GLY A 38 5.32 -26.85 -5.20
N VAL A 39 4.94 -25.63 -4.83
CA VAL A 39 5.77 -24.43 -4.99
C VAL A 39 7.09 -24.50 -4.20
N ARG A 40 7.15 -25.26 -3.10
CA ARG A 40 8.34 -25.42 -2.25
C ARG A 40 9.24 -26.58 -2.69
N LYS A 41 8.84 -27.36 -3.69
CA LYS A 41 9.68 -28.43 -4.22
C LYS A 41 10.87 -27.84 -4.99
N THR A 42 12.03 -28.49 -4.91
CA THR A 42 13.27 -28.04 -5.58
C THR A 42 13.11 -27.84 -7.09
N LYS A 43 12.26 -28.65 -7.73
CA LYS A 43 11.91 -28.54 -9.17
C LYS A 43 10.53 -27.89 -9.34
N SER A 44 10.22 -26.84 -8.56
CA SER A 44 8.96 -26.14 -8.69
C SER A 44 8.88 -25.42 -10.03
N ARG A 45 7.75 -25.60 -10.73
CA ARG A 45 7.43 -24.88 -11.97
C ARG A 45 7.16 -23.38 -11.76
N PHE A 46 6.93 -22.96 -10.53
CA PHE A 46 6.60 -21.58 -10.21
C PHE A 46 7.86 -20.73 -9.92
N GLY A 47 8.94 -21.35 -9.41
CA GLY A 47 10.15 -20.63 -9.00
C GLY A 47 9.84 -19.52 -8.01
N GLY A 48 10.55 -18.39 -8.12
CA GLY A 48 10.35 -17.19 -7.28
C GLY A 48 9.22 -16.26 -7.71
N ARG A 49 8.39 -16.64 -8.71
CA ARG A 49 7.34 -15.77 -9.28
C ARG A 49 6.20 -15.50 -8.30
N LEU A 50 6.04 -16.31 -7.27
CA LEU A 50 4.99 -16.19 -6.25
C LEU A 50 5.50 -15.60 -4.93
N GLU A 51 6.63 -14.93 -4.96
CA GLU A 51 7.12 -14.16 -3.81
C GLU A 51 6.52 -12.74 -3.81
N PRO A 52 6.30 -12.13 -2.63
CA PRO A 52 5.84 -10.75 -2.53
C PRO A 52 6.65 -9.78 -3.40
N PHE A 53 6.05 -8.66 -3.77
CA PHE A 53 6.63 -7.68 -4.70
C PHE A 53 6.88 -8.23 -6.11
N THR A 54 6.02 -9.14 -6.57
CA THR A 54 6.04 -9.61 -7.97
C THR A 54 4.69 -9.32 -8.61
N GLN A 55 4.69 -8.64 -9.75
CA GLN A 55 3.55 -8.49 -10.64
C GLN A 55 3.54 -9.67 -11.61
N VAL A 56 2.39 -10.30 -11.76
CA VAL A 56 2.26 -11.58 -12.49
C VAL A 56 1.02 -11.61 -13.37
N HIS A 57 1.11 -12.35 -14.49
CA HIS A 57 -0.06 -12.94 -15.14
C HIS A 57 -0.36 -14.29 -14.49
N LEU A 58 -1.63 -14.50 -14.15
CA LEU A 58 -2.13 -15.72 -13.50
C LEU A 58 -3.16 -16.43 -14.36
N VAL A 59 -3.11 -17.76 -14.33
CA VAL A 59 -4.23 -18.62 -14.69
C VAL A 59 -4.62 -19.41 -13.46
N LEU A 60 -5.87 -19.28 -13.06
CA LEU A 60 -6.41 -19.83 -11.84
C LEU A 60 -7.57 -20.79 -12.15
N TRP A 61 -7.71 -21.81 -11.31
CA TRP A 61 -8.85 -22.70 -11.29
C TRP A 61 -9.69 -22.42 -10.07
N HIS A 62 -10.92 -21.95 -10.29
CA HIS A 62 -11.92 -21.81 -9.23
C HIS A 62 -12.67 -23.13 -9.07
N GLY A 63 -12.57 -23.75 -7.90
CA GLY A 63 -13.19 -25.02 -7.55
C GLY A 63 -14.43 -24.86 -6.66
N ARG A 64 -14.65 -25.82 -5.76
CA ARG A 64 -15.72 -25.80 -4.74
C ARG A 64 -15.26 -25.24 -3.41
N SER A 65 -13.97 -24.99 -3.24
CA SER A 65 -13.38 -24.45 -2.01
C SER A 65 -13.23 -22.92 -2.11
N ASP A 66 -13.10 -22.26 -0.97
CA ASP A 66 -12.85 -20.81 -0.86
C ASP A 66 -11.45 -20.39 -1.38
N LEU A 67 -10.59 -21.35 -1.70
CA LEU A 67 -9.27 -21.12 -2.24
C LEU A 67 -9.20 -21.59 -3.67
N ASP A 68 -8.74 -20.74 -4.55
CA ASP A 68 -8.42 -21.06 -5.92
C ASP A 68 -7.14 -21.92 -6.03
N ILE A 69 -6.84 -22.43 -7.21
CA ILE A 69 -5.61 -23.16 -7.49
C ILE A 69 -4.84 -22.41 -8.57
N VAL A 70 -3.58 -22.05 -8.30
CA VAL A 70 -2.68 -21.50 -9.31
C VAL A 70 -2.32 -22.61 -10.29
N THR A 71 -2.73 -22.45 -11.56
CA THR A 71 -2.42 -23.41 -12.63
C THR A 71 -1.22 -22.95 -13.45
N GLN A 72 -1.12 -21.63 -13.75
CA GLN A 72 0.01 -21.03 -14.44
C GLN A 72 0.33 -19.67 -13.84
N VAL A 73 1.60 -19.28 -13.88
CA VAL A 73 2.10 -17.97 -13.47
C VAL A 73 3.26 -17.54 -14.36
N GLU A 74 3.19 -16.30 -14.81
CA GLU A 74 4.26 -15.65 -15.57
C GLU A 74 4.56 -14.30 -14.91
N ALA A 75 5.83 -14.01 -14.65
CA ALA A 75 6.22 -12.74 -14.06
C ALA A 75 6.21 -11.65 -15.13
N ILE A 76 5.54 -10.54 -14.82
CA ILE A 76 5.54 -9.31 -15.61
C ILE A 76 6.69 -8.43 -15.13
N GLU A 77 6.72 -8.15 -13.82
CA GLU A 77 7.72 -7.29 -13.19
C GLU A 77 8.07 -7.84 -11.81
N VAL A 78 9.36 -7.87 -11.51
CA VAL A 78 9.88 -8.26 -10.18
C VAL A 78 10.56 -7.05 -9.60
N PHE A 79 10.00 -6.46 -8.55
CA PHE A 79 10.54 -5.28 -7.87
C PHE A 79 11.71 -5.68 -6.97
N ARG A 80 12.86 -6.02 -7.59
CA ARG A 80 14.06 -6.53 -6.90
C ARG A 80 14.63 -5.51 -5.93
N GLU A 81 14.71 -4.25 -6.35
CA GLU A 81 15.22 -3.14 -5.57
C GLU A 81 14.41 -2.94 -4.27
N VAL A 82 13.09 -3.18 -4.33
CA VAL A 82 12.23 -3.15 -3.14
C VAL A 82 12.49 -4.36 -2.24
N ARG A 83 12.82 -5.51 -2.81
CA ARG A 83 13.02 -6.76 -2.05
C ARG A 83 14.40 -6.85 -1.40
N GLU A 84 15.43 -6.32 -2.03
CA GLU A 84 16.84 -6.47 -1.64
C GLU A 84 17.34 -5.34 -0.74
N ASP A 85 16.64 -4.20 -0.69
CA ASP A 85 16.94 -3.07 0.19
C ASP A 85 16.00 -3.07 1.40
N LEU A 86 16.53 -3.03 2.61
CA LEU A 86 15.77 -3.17 3.85
C LEU A 86 14.75 -2.04 4.06
N ASP A 87 15.13 -0.80 3.74
CA ASP A 87 14.27 0.36 3.92
C ASP A 87 13.12 0.35 2.91
N ARG A 88 13.43 0.08 1.64
CA ARG A 88 12.41 -0.08 0.58
C ARG A 88 11.49 -1.26 0.88
N PHE A 89 12.03 -2.37 1.38
CA PHE A 89 11.25 -3.54 1.78
C PHE A 89 10.24 -3.18 2.87
N ALA A 90 10.69 -2.47 3.93
CA ALA A 90 9.81 -2.04 5.00
C ALA A 90 8.67 -1.12 4.50
N LEU A 91 9.00 -0.13 3.67
CA LEU A 91 8.00 0.75 3.05
C LEU A 91 7.03 -0.02 2.13
N GLY A 92 7.55 -0.91 1.30
CA GLY A 92 6.77 -1.75 0.41
C GLY A 92 5.82 -2.70 1.16
N GLN A 93 6.26 -3.28 2.29
CA GLN A 93 5.40 -4.13 3.12
C GLN A 93 4.18 -3.36 3.65
N VAL A 94 4.35 -2.08 4.02
CA VAL A 94 3.21 -1.22 4.41
C VAL A 94 2.23 -1.05 3.25
N MET A 95 2.73 -0.85 2.01
CA MET A 95 1.87 -0.74 0.83
C MET A 95 1.09 -2.04 0.59
N LEU A 96 1.77 -3.20 0.62
CA LEU A 96 1.09 -4.49 0.44
C LEU A 96 0.04 -4.75 1.53
N GLU A 97 0.36 -4.44 2.79
CA GLU A 97 -0.57 -4.59 3.89
C GLU A 97 -1.78 -3.67 3.75
N ALA A 98 -1.59 -2.41 3.35
CA ALA A 98 -2.68 -1.46 3.15
C ALA A 98 -3.62 -1.93 2.01
N VAL A 99 -3.06 -2.43 0.90
CA VAL A 99 -3.86 -2.97 -0.21
C VAL A 99 -4.60 -4.23 0.20
N ASP A 100 -3.96 -5.17 0.93
CA ASP A 100 -4.64 -6.39 1.41
C ASP A 100 -5.89 -6.08 2.26
N ARG A 101 -5.95 -4.89 2.85
CA ARG A 101 -7.11 -4.44 3.65
C ARG A 101 -8.22 -3.81 2.83
N VAL A 102 -7.86 -3.10 1.76
CA VAL A 102 -8.80 -2.35 0.92
C VAL A 102 -9.47 -3.24 -0.11
N VAL A 103 -8.70 -4.14 -0.76
CA VAL A 103 -9.25 -5.01 -1.80
C VAL A 103 -10.14 -6.11 -1.20
N GLN A 104 -11.26 -6.39 -1.86
CA GLN A 104 -12.19 -7.44 -1.48
C GLN A 104 -12.23 -8.56 -2.52
N GLU A 105 -12.63 -9.76 -2.10
CA GLU A 105 -12.76 -10.91 -3.00
C GLU A 105 -13.93 -10.70 -3.98
N GLY A 106 -13.68 -10.95 -5.27
CA GLY A 106 -14.68 -10.81 -6.31
C GLY A 106 -14.97 -9.38 -6.78
N GLU A 107 -14.35 -8.37 -6.18
CA GLU A 107 -14.56 -6.97 -6.55
C GLU A 107 -13.38 -6.43 -7.36
N ALA A 108 -13.60 -6.09 -8.63
CA ALA A 108 -12.58 -5.49 -9.48
C ALA A 108 -12.03 -4.19 -8.88
N SER A 109 -10.72 -4.11 -8.76
CA SER A 109 -10.05 -2.95 -8.15
C SER A 109 -8.92 -2.39 -9.03
N PRO A 110 -9.18 -2.03 -10.30
CA PRO A 110 -8.13 -1.63 -11.23
C PRO A 110 -7.39 -0.36 -10.80
N ARG A 111 -8.07 0.56 -10.10
CA ARG A 111 -7.43 1.79 -9.56
C ARG A 111 -6.46 1.46 -8.42
N VAL A 112 -6.85 0.57 -7.50
CA VAL A 112 -5.97 0.12 -6.41
C VAL A 112 -4.79 -0.66 -6.96
N PHE A 113 -5.03 -1.54 -7.96
CA PHE A 113 -3.99 -2.29 -8.65
C PHE A 113 -2.96 -1.36 -9.31
N SER A 114 -3.40 -0.39 -10.11
CA SER A 114 -2.50 0.59 -10.76
C SER A 114 -1.74 1.42 -9.72
N LEU A 115 -2.41 1.90 -8.68
CA LEU A 115 -1.77 2.66 -7.61
C LEU A 115 -0.67 1.84 -6.91
N LEU A 116 -0.90 0.55 -6.66
CA LEU A 116 0.09 -0.33 -6.05
C LEU A 116 1.31 -0.52 -6.96
N THR A 117 1.10 -0.81 -8.24
CA THR A 117 2.20 -0.99 -9.21
C THR A 117 3.00 0.28 -9.40
N ASP A 118 2.35 1.44 -9.46
CA ASP A 118 3.03 2.74 -9.57
C ASP A 118 3.80 3.08 -8.29
N GLY A 119 3.24 2.78 -7.11
CA GLY A 119 3.93 2.94 -5.84
C GLY A 119 5.18 2.07 -5.72
N LEU A 120 5.10 0.79 -6.13
CA LEU A 120 6.25 -0.12 -6.12
C LEU A 120 7.33 0.31 -7.12
N ARG A 121 6.96 0.81 -8.31
CA ARG A 121 7.91 1.40 -9.28
C ARG A 121 8.57 2.66 -8.73
N GLY A 122 7.78 3.57 -8.16
CA GLY A 122 8.30 4.78 -7.52
C GLY A 122 9.29 4.45 -6.41
N LEU A 123 8.98 3.44 -5.60
CA LEU A 123 9.87 2.97 -4.53
C LEU A 123 11.14 2.30 -5.06
N SER A 124 11.03 1.49 -6.13
CA SER A 124 12.21 0.90 -6.81
C SER A 124 13.17 1.95 -7.33
N VAL A 125 12.64 3.02 -7.91
CA VAL A 125 13.47 4.08 -8.53
C VAL A 125 14.06 5.03 -7.48
N SER A 126 13.21 5.61 -6.62
CA SER A 126 13.63 6.69 -5.73
C SER A 126 14.10 6.22 -4.36
N GLY A 127 13.54 5.13 -3.83
CA GLY A 127 13.72 4.71 -2.43
C GLY A 127 13.17 5.72 -1.40
N SER A 128 12.48 6.77 -1.84
CA SER A 128 12.03 7.85 -0.98
C SER A 128 10.84 7.44 -0.11
N PRO A 129 10.87 7.72 1.22
CA PRO A 129 9.71 7.53 2.09
C PRO A 129 8.46 8.33 1.67
N LEU A 130 8.65 9.41 0.90
CA LEU A 130 7.55 10.21 0.35
C LEU A 130 6.67 9.42 -0.63
N VAL A 131 7.20 8.37 -1.26
CA VAL A 131 6.41 7.46 -2.10
C VAL A 131 5.34 6.76 -1.27
N LEU A 132 5.68 6.28 -0.06
CA LEU A 132 4.70 5.70 0.85
C LEU A 132 3.68 6.75 1.33
N THR A 133 4.13 7.97 1.63
CA THR A 133 3.26 9.09 2.04
C THR A 133 2.20 9.37 0.97
N TRP A 134 2.64 9.57 -0.27
CA TRP A 134 1.78 9.71 -1.43
C TRP A 134 0.82 8.53 -1.61
N PHE A 135 1.37 7.32 -1.55
CA PHE A 135 0.60 6.09 -1.75
C PHE A 135 -0.55 5.96 -0.75
N LEU A 136 -0.30 6.19 0.54
CA LEU A 136 -1.32 6.05 1.59
C LEU A 136 -2.45 7.08 1.43
N LEU A 137 -2.14 8.33 1.10
CA LEU A 137 -3.16 9.37 0.85
C LEU A 137 -3.97 9.08 -0.40
N ARG A 138 -3.31 8.65 -1.49
CA ARG A 138 -4.00 8.26 -2.73
C ARG A 138 -4.86 7.02 -2.53
N LEU A 139 -4.41 6.04 -1.75
CA LEU A 139 -5.18 4.84 -1.43
C LEU A 139 -6.44 5.19 -0.63
N ALA A 140 -6.32 6.08 0.37
CA ALA A 140 -7.47 6.61 1.09
C ALA A 140 -8.45 7.30 0.13
N GLY A 141 -7.96 8.10 -0.81
CA GLY A 141 -8.77 8.74 -1.83
C GLY A 141 -9.51 7.75 -2.75
N VAL A 142 -8.82 6.68 -3.21
CA VAL A 142 -9.46 5.62 -4.00
C VAL A 142 -10.52 4.87 -3.20
N ALA A 143 -10.33 4.73 -1.88
CA ALA A 143 -11.30 4.14 -0.96
C ALA A 143 -12.47 5.07 -0.60
N GLY A 144 -12.53 6.29 -1.16
CA GLY A 144 -13.62 7.26 -0.92
C GLY A 144 -13.32 8.30 0.17
N PHE A 145 -12.09 8.32 0.72
CA PHE A 145 -11.67 9.22 1.80
C PHE A 145 -10.51 10.12 1.33
N ALA A 146 -10.75 10.91 0.27
CA ALA A 146 -9.74 11.85 -0.21
C ALA A 146 -9.50 12.96 0.83
N PRO A 147 -8.26 13.20 1.30
CA PRO A 147 -8.01 14.28 2.25
C PRO A 147 -8.12 15.65 1.58
N SER A 148 -8.69 16.63 2.30
CA SER A 148 -8.59 18.05 1.95
C SER A 148 -7.36 18.65 2.63
N LEU A 149 -6.43 19.25 1.87
CA LEU A 149 -5.12 19.65 2.36
C LEU A 149 -4.78 21.13 2.13
N ASP A 150 -5.54 21.82 1.29
CA ASP A 150 -5.32 23.21 0.86
C ASP A 150 -5.93 24.24 1.81
N ALA A 151 -7.09 23.93 2.40
CA ALA A 151 -7.82 24.83 3.27
C ALA A 151 -8.54 24.05 4.39
N CYS A 152 -9.06 24.77 5.37
CA CYS A 152 -9.83 24.19 6.47
C CYS A 152 -11.10 23.50 5.92
N THR A 153 -11.29 22.22 6.23
CA THR A 153 -12.44 21.41 5.82
C THR A 153 -13.79 21.98 6.23
N GLU A 154 -13.82 22.74 7.33
CA GLU A 154 -15.06 23.27 7.92
C GLU A 154 -15.43 24.68 7.40
N CYS A 155 -14.45 25.58 7.27
CA CYS A 155 -14.74 26.98 6.99
C CYS A 155 -13.94 27.58 5.81
N GLY A 156 -13.06 26.80 5.16
CA GLY A 156 -12.25 27.27 4.04
C GLY A 156 -11.09 28.21 4.41
N ALA A 157 -10.89 28.54 5.69
CA ALA A 157 -9.80 29.42 6.12
C ALA A 157 -8.44 28.70 6.03
N ARG A 158 -7.34 29.50 6.15
CA ARG A 158 -5.99 28.93 6.21
C ARG A 158 -5.88 27.93 7.37
N ALA A 159 -5.43 26.73 7.04
CA ALA A 159 -5.25 25.64 7.99
C ALA A 159 -3.80 25.58 8.50
N THR A 160 -3.66 25.24 9.78
CA THR A 160 -2.37 24.99 10.45
C THR A 160 -2.43 23.74 11.33
N TRP A 161 -3.54 22.99 11.28
CA TRP A 161 -3.79 21.75 12.01
C TRP A 161 -4.20 20.66 11.03
N PHE A 162 -4.01 19.42 11.45
CA PHE A 162 -4.43 18.23 10.69
C PHE A 162 -5.26 17.31 11.59
N SER A 163 -6.42 16.88 11.08
CA SER A 163 -7.33 15.98 11.79
C SER A 163 -7.83 14.88 10.84
N PRO A 164 -7.44 13.60 11.05
CA PRO A 164 -8.00 12.51 10.27
C PRO A 164 -9.53 12.44 10.32
N GLY A 165 -10.11 12.63 11.52
CA GLY A 165 -11.56 12.55 11.72
C GLY A 165 -12.35 13.69 11.08
N GLN A 166 -11.71 14.82 10.78
CA GLN A 166 -12.31 15.94 10.05
C GLN A 166 -11.92 15.93 8.55
N GLY A 167 -11.32 14.87 8.06
CA GLY A 167 -11.00 14.73 6.64
C GLY A 167 -9.76 15.47 6.17
N GLY A 168 -8.87 15.96 7.05
CA GLY A 168 -7.62 16.57 6.65
C GLY A 168 -7.24 17.85 7.37
N ALA A 169 -7.02 18.95 6.63
CA ALA A 169 -6.55 20.22 7.13
C ALA A 169 -7.66 21.02 7.85
N VAL A 170 -7.37 21.58 9.03
CA VAL A 170 -8.30 22.40 9.81
C VAL A 170 -7.61 23.62 10.39
N CYS A 171 -8.37 24.70 10.61
CA CYS A 171 -7.87 25.89 11.29
C CYS A 171 -7.99 25.75 12.83
N GLY A 172 -7.29 26.64 13.57
CA GLY A 172 -7.32 26.61 15.02
C GLY A 172 -8.69 26.83 15.65
N ALA A 173 -9.61 27.52 14.96
CA ALA A 173 -10.98 27.78 15.43
C ALA A 173 -11.93 26.57 15.23
N CYS A 174 -11.72 25.78 14.16
CA CYS A 174 -12.61 24.66 13.80
C CYS A 174 -12.08 23.30 14.29
N ARG A 175 -10.85 23.23 14.80
CA ARG A 175 -10.24 21.98 15.25
C ARG A 175 -11.02 21.31 16.38
N VAL A 176 -11.10 19.98 16.35
CA VAL A 176 -11.62 19.17 17.44
C VAL A 176 -10.47 18.56 18.27
N PRO A 177 -10.73 18.04 19.48
CA PRO A 177 -9.73 17.30 20.26
C PRO A 177 -9.11 16.16 19.43
N GLY A 178 -7.78 16.03 19.48
CA GLY A 178 -7.02 15.06 18.69
C GLY A 178 -6.48 15.60 17.36
N ALA A 179 -6.85 16.81 16.94
CA ALA A 179 -6.17 17.49 15.84
C ALA A 179 -4.72 17.82 16.23
N VAL A 180 -3.79 17.72 15.29
CA VAL A 180 -2.36 17.93 15.48
C VAL A 180 -1.94 19.23 14.80
N GLU A 181 -1.27 20.13 15.53
CA GLU A 181 -0.65 21.31 14.92
C GLU A 181 0.52 20.90 14.04
N VAL A 182 0.62 21.49 12.86
CA VAL A 182 1.63 21.12 11.87
C VAL A 182 2.52 22.32 11.53
N ALA A 183 3.81 22.03 11.37
CA ALA A 183 4.78 23.03 10.94
C ALA A 183 4.44 23.58 9.54
N PRO A 184 4.84 24.83 9.25
CA PRO A 184 4.71 25.41 7.92
C PRO A 184 5.32 24.47 6.85
N GLY A 185 4.64 24.32 5.71
CA GLY A 185 5.08 23.50 4.61
C GLY A 185 4.62 22.03 4.65
N VAL A 186 4.19 21.48 5.81
CA VAL A 186 3.73 20.08 5.89
C VAL A 186 2.46 19.85 5.07
N LEU A 187 1.44 20.71 5.24
CA LEU A 187 0.19 20.60 4.48
C LEU A 187 0.43 20.84 2.99
N ALA A 188 1.27 21.81 2.63
CA ALA A 188 1.65 22.06 1.26
C ALA A 188 2.32 20.83 0.62
N LEU A 189 3.31 20.22 1.31
CA LEU A 189 3.94 18.98 0.85
C LEU A 189 2.93 17.85 0.64
N LEU A 190 2.01 17.64 1.58
CA LEU A 190 0.98 16.59 1.45
C LEU A 190 0.08 16.86 0.25
N ASN A 191 -0.30 18.13 0.02
CA ASN A 191 -1.11 18.54 -1.12
C ASN A 191 -0.38 18.30 -2.44
N ASP A 192 0.87 18.75 -2.55
CA ASP A 192 1.71 18.60 -3.76
C ASP A 192 1.93 17.11 -4.09
N LEU A 193 2.16 16.27 -3.08
CA LEU A 193 2.25 14.83 -3.26
C LEU A 193 0.97 14.24 -3.86
N VAL A 194 -0.21 14.65 -3.37
CA VAL A 194 -1.49 14.12 -3.84
C VAL A 194 -1.84 14.62 -5.24
N VAL A 195 -1.57 15.89 -5.53
CA VAL A 195 -1.93 16.54 -6.80
C VAL A 195 -0.93 16.21 -7.91
N GLU A 196 0.35 16.42 -7.65
CA GLU A 196 1.41 16.34 -8.66
C GLU A 196 2.12 14.99 -8.69
N GLY A 197 2.10 14.22 -7.60
CA GLY A 197 2.82 12.95 -7.49
C GLY A 197 4.34 13.10 -7.51
N ALA A 198 4.85 14.29 -7.23
CA ALA A 198 6.27 14.58 -7.31
C ALA A 198 6.96 14.35 -5.96
N TRP A 199 7.91 13.40 -5.91
CA TRP A 199 8.75 13.12 -4.74
C TRP A 199 9.95 14.06 -4.69
N MET A 200 9.71 15.35 -4.56
CA MET A 200 10.79 16.33 -4.51
C MET A 200 11.56 16.24 -3.18
N ARG A 201 12.84 16.62 -3.22
CA ARG A 201 13.64 16.73 -2.00
C ARG A 201 13.05 17.83 -1.12
N THR A 202 12.76 17.50 0.13
CA THR A 202 12.23 18.41 1.14
C THR A 202 13.02 18.26 2.44
N ASP A 203 12.77 19.15 3.39
CA ASP A 203 13.34 19.05 4.71
C ASP A 203 12.98 17.70 5.36
N PRO A 204 13.95 16.95 5.92
CA PRO A 204 13.70 15.63 6.51
C PRO A 204 12.65 15.62 7.62
N GLN A 205 12.55 16.71 8.43
CA GLN A 205 11.57 16.79 9.51
C GLN A 205 10.15 17.01 8.95
N VAL A 206 10.03 17.82 7.89
CA VAL A 206 8.77 18.03 7.16
C VAL A 206 8.32 16.71 6.53
N ALA A 207 9.23 15.98 5.86
CA ALA A 207 8.96 14.68 5.26
C ALA A 207 8.50 13.65 6.31
N ALA A 208 9.21 13.54 7.43
CA ALA A 208 8.88 12.61 8.50
C ALA A 208 7.51 12.94 9.13
N THR A 209 7.20 14.22 9.30
CA THR A 209 5.89 14.65 9.82
C THR A 209 4.77 14.33 8.84
N ALA A 210 4.96 14.64 7.55
CA ALA A 210 4.02 14.29 6.48
C ALA A 210 3.74 12.78 6.44
N GLY A 211 4.79 11.95 6.56
CA GLY A 211 4.65 10.50 6.61
C GLY A 211 3.82 10.00 7.80
N ARG A 212 4.03 10.57 9.01
CA ARG A 212 3.23 10.23 10.19
C ARG A 212 1.75 10.62 10.02
N LEU A 213 1.48 11.79 9.45
CA LEU A 213 0.11 12.25 9.21
C LEU A 213 -0.60 11.39 8.17
N ALA A 214 0.05 11.08 7.05
CA ALA A 214 -0.50 10.23 6.02
C ALA A 214 -0.83 8.83 6.55
N ARG A 215 0.06 8.26 7.38
CA ARG A 215 -0.18 6.99 8.07
C ARG A 215 -1.38 7.07 9.00
N SER A 216 -1.41 8.07 9.89
CA SER A 216 -2.52 8.27 10.82
C SER A 216 -3.85 8.43 10.09
N TYR A 217 -3.84 9.13 8.95
CA TYR A 217 -5.01 9.31 8.10
C TYR A 217 -5.49 7.98 7.51
N ALA A 218 -4.58 7.23 6.90
CA ALA A 218 -4.90 5.94 6.32
C ALA A 218 -5.38 4.94 7.38
N GLU A 219 -4.72 4.87 8.54
CA GLU A 219 -5.13 3.99 9.64
C GLU A 219 -6.52 4.33 10.19
N TYR A 220 -6.86 5.63 10.27
CA TYR A 220 -8.18 6.09 10.72
C TYR A 220 -9.28 5.64 9.78
N HIS A 221 -9.11 5.88 8.47
CA HIS A 221 -10.15 5.60 7.48
C HIS A 221 -10.20 4.14 7.04
N LEU A 222 -9.10 3.39 7.15
CA LEU A 222 -9.08 1.94 6.90
C LEU A 222 -9.43 1.11 8.15
N GLU A 223 -9.81 1.78 9.25
CA GLU A 223 -10.26 1.21 10.53
C GLU A 223 -9.30 0.21 11.17
N ARG A 224 -8.00 0.24 10.84
CA ARG A 224 -7.01 -0.68 11.40
C ARG A 224 -5.58 -0.14 11.35
N ARG A 225 -4.80 -0.39 12.42
CA ARG A 225 -3.36 -0.08 12.45
C ARG A 225 -2.58 -0.92 11.43
N LEU A 226 -1.69 -0.28 10.69
CA LEU A 226 -0.77 -0.92 9.74
C LEU A 226 0.42 -1.53 10.50
N ARG A 227 0.44 -2.87 10.66
CA ARG A 227 1.41 -3.57 11.52
C ARG A 227 2.84 -3.56 10.95
N ALA A 228 3.00 -3.66 9.64
CA ALA A 228 4.31 -3.61 8.99
C ALA A 228 5.06 -2.30 9.28
N ALA A 229 4.30 -1.21 9.51
CA ALA A 229 4.83 0.08 9.86
C ALA A 229 5.53 0.12 11.22
N THR A 230 5.05 -0.64 12.20
CA THR A 230 5.62 -0.70 13.56
C THR A 230 6.96 -1.45 13.59
N ALA A 231 7.16 -2.42 12.71
CA ALA A 231 8.42 -3.17 12.59
C ALA A 231 9.55 -2.31 12.00
N GLY A 232 9.25 -1.48 10.98
CA GLY A 232 10.23 -0.56 10.38
C GLY A 232 10.70 0.55 11.33
N GLU A 233 9.79 1.10 12.16
CA GLU A 233 10.14 2.12 13.16
C GLU A 233 11.00 1.56 14.32
N ALA A 234 10.85 0.28 14.65
CA ALA A 234 11.68 -0.36 15.68
C ALA A 234 13.11 -0.57 15.19
N LEU A 235 13.32 -0.85 13.91
CA LEU A 235 14.64 -1.03 13.31
C LEU A 235 15.39 0.30 13.16
N SER A 236 14.71 1.40 12.86
CA SER A 236 15.32 2.73 12.73
C SER A 236 15.71 3.40 14.06
N ARG A 237 15.21 2.90 15.22
CA ARG A 237 15.57 3.38 16.56
C ARG A 237 16.74 2.63 17.20
N GLY A 238 17.23 1.57 16.56
CA GLY A 238 18.32 0.72 17.05
C GLY A 238 19.65 0.87 16.29
N ALA A 239 19.76 1.86 15.39
CA ALA A 239 20.97 2.16 14.63
C ALA A 239 21.66 3.46 15.10
#